data_44a84ede7dff0680af2d0cf352d8d804
#
_entry.id   44a84ede7dff0680af2d0cf352d8d804
#
_cell.length_a   1.000
_cell.length_b   1.000
_cell.length_c   1.000
_cell.angle_alpha   90.00
_cell.angle_beta   90.00
_cell.angle_gamma   90.00
#
_symmetry.space_group_name_H-M   'P 1'
#
loop_
_entity.id
_entity.type
_entity.pdbx_description
1 polymer ?
#
loop_
_entity_poly.entity_id
_entity_poly.type
_entity_poly.pdbx_seq_one_letter_code
_entity_poly.pdbx_strand_id
1 'polypeptide(L)'
;MNWSKGITIIAASSLCLGLGACNMYVIDFENKLPNGSVLAPKADTPPPPPPEPVKPAQGSEHVAFMDSTTAQLDGCRVITGIRLSHNGTFEDGLVKLRNTAVTVNANRIIPLRLVESVDTAGPHKFSVKMVRCPKSDTDMHMENSNG
;
A
#
# COMPACT_ATOMS: atom_id res chain seq x y z
N MET A 1 -48.89 -52.54 -0.62
CA MET A 1 -48.35 -52.31 0.71
C MET A 1 -47.54 -51.08 0.66
N ASN A 2 -48.15 -49.94 0.87
CA ASN A 2 -48.09 -49.04 2.00
C ASN A 2 -46.66 -48.86 2.54
N TRP A 3 -46.05 -47.71 2.34
CA TRP A 3 -45.77 -46.77 3.39
C TRP A 3 -45.37 -45.36 2.88
N SER A 4 -46.40 -44.53 2.93
CA SER A 4 -46.20 -43.09 3.08
C SER A 4 -45.66 -42.83 4.47
N LYS A 5 -44.63 -42.02 4.63
CA LYS A 5 -44.49 -41.17 5.80
C LYS A 5 -43.73 -39.94 5.40
N GLY A 6 -44.46 -38.87 5.38
CA GLY A 6 -43.99 -37.54 5.19
C GLY A 6 -42.98 -37.13 6.26
N ILE A 7 -41.92 -36.55 5.83
CA ILE A 7 -41.05 -35.76 6.69
C ILE A 7 -41.30 -34.32 6.30
N THR A 8 -42.12 -33.69 7.11
CA THR A 8 -42.29 -32.24 7.08
C THR A 8 -41.01 -31.61 7.62
N ILE A 9 -40.15 -31.22 6.73
CA ILE A 9 -39.00 -30.39 7.13
C ILE A 9 -39.54 -28.97 7.24
N ILE A 10 -39.75 -28.56 8.47
CA ILE A 10 -39.97 -27.16 8.81
C ILE A 10 -38.65 -26.45 8.60
N ALA A 11 -38.53 -25.87 7.42
CA ALA A 11 -37.46 -24.90 7.17
C ALA A 11 -37.76 -23.65 8.00
N ALA A 12 -37.23 -23.63 9.21
CA ALA A 12 -37.15 -22.40 9.97
C ALA A 12 -36.16 -21.47 9.22
N SER A 13 -36.70 -20.71 8.28
CA SER A 13 -36.01 -19.58 7.68
C SER A 13 -35.77 -18.55 8.77
N SER A 14 -34.66 -18.71 9.45
CA SER A 14 -34.12 -17.67 10.31
C SER A 14 -33.67 -16.52 9.40
N LEU A 15 -34.59 -15.62 9.19
CA LEU A 15 -34.38 -14.36 8.50
C LEU A 15 -33.57 -13.47 9.43
N CYS A 16 -32.27 -13.72 9.51
CA CYS A 16 -31.31 -12.79 10.10
C CYS A 16 -31.13 -11.63 9.11
N LEU A 17 -32.13 -10.79 9.02
CA LEU A 17 -31.96 -9.41 8.56
C LEU A 17 -31.15 -8.64 9.61
N GLY A 18 -29.90 -9.04 9.74
CA GLY A 18 -28.88 -8.23 10.40
C GLY A 18 -28.54 -7.06 9.50
N LEU A 19 -29.39 -6.06 9.49
CA LEU A 19 -29.02 -4.71 9.08
C LEU A 19 -27.99 -4.18 10.09
N GLY A 20 -26.79 -4.73 10.02
CA GLY A 20 -25.60 -4.14 10.59
C GLY A 20 -25.26 -2.91 9.79
N ALA A 21 -26.11 -1.90 9.85
CA ALA A 21 -25.69 -0.55 9.57
C ALA A 21 -24.64 -0.22 10.64
N CYS A 22 -23.37 -0.50 10.34
CA CYS A 22 -22.26 0.17 11.02
C CYS A 22 -22.39 1.65 10.65
N ASN A 23 -23.30 2.33 11.31
CA ASN A 23 -23.25 3.77 11.41
C ASN A 23 -21.95 4.07 12.17
N MET A 24 -20.91 4.30 11.39
CA MET A 24 -19.73 4.93 11.87
C MET A 24 -20.15 6.36 12.21
N TYR A 25 -20.64 6.53 13.43
CA TYR A 25 -20.81 7.87 14.01
C TYR A 25 -19.40 8.42 14.17
N VAL A 26 -19.02 9.27 13.21
CA VAL A 26 -17.96 10.23 13.45
C VAL A 26 -18.54 11.16 14.52
N ILE A 27 -18.22 10.88 15.76
CA ILE A 27 -18.52 11.82 16.86
C ILE A 27 -17.50 12.94 16.68
N ASP A 28 -17.89 13.97 15.94
CA ASP A 28 -17.25 15.25 16.07
C ASP A 28 -17.49 15.69 17.52
N PHE A 29 -16.50 15.45 18.36
CA PHE A 29 -16.40 16.14 19.62
C PHE A 29 -16.08 17.61 19.30
N GLU A 30 -17.08 18.34 18.83
CA GLU A 30 -17.06 19.76 19.08
C GLU A 30 -16.97 19.91 20.57
N ASN A 31 -15.79 20.27 21.04
CA ASN A 31 -15.51 20.60 22.44
C ASN A 31 -16.30 21.85 22.84
N LYS A 32 -17.60 21.75 22.79
CA LYS A 32 -18.49 22.72 23.36
C LYS A 32 -18.65 22.39 24.85
N LEU A 33 -17.65 22.77 25.63
CA LEU A 33 -17.75 22.78 27.06
C LEU A 33 -18.96 23.63 27.45
N PRO A 34 -19.84 23.16 28.37
CA PRO A 34 -21.09 23.81 28.70
C PRO A 34 -20.92 25.20 29.33
N ASN A 35 -19.72 25.67 29.59
CA ASN A 35 -19.42 26.93 30.27
C ASN A 35 -18.75 27.99 29.37
N GLY A 36 -18.81 27.88 28.06
CA GLY A 36 -18.34 28.95 27.17
C GLY A 36 -16.86 29.32 27.29
N SER A 37 -16.06 28.50 27.97
CA SER A 37 -14.61 28.69 28.01
C SER A 37 -14.04 28.40 26.63
N VAL A 38 -13.84 29.46 25.86
CA VAL A 38 -13.05 29.40 24.63
C VAL A 38 -11.66 28.93 25.07
N LEU A 39 -11.29 27.70 24.68
CA LEU A 39 -9.90 27.25 24.83
C LEU A 39 -9.02 28.32 24.20
N ALA A 40 -8.08 28.84 24.97
CA ALA A 40 -7.10 29.80 24.46
C ALA A 40 -6.55 29.29 23.12
N PRO A 41 -6.32 30.18 22.13
CA PRO A 41 -5.72 29.77 20.85
C PRO A 41 -4.49 28.93 21.15
N LYS A 42 -4.47 27.70 20.63
CA LYS A 42 -3.30 26.84 20.74
C LYS A 42 -2.12 27.64 20.23
N ALA A 43 -1.15 27.90 21.10
CA ALA A 43 0.04 28.66 20.76
C ALA A 43 0.54 28.12 19.39
N ASP A 44 0.79 29.03 18.46
CA ASP A 44 1.27 28.71 17.12
C ASP A 44 2.56 27.88 17.25
N THR A 45 2.38 26.56 17.29
CA THR A 45 3.51 25.66 17.18
C THR A 45 4.05 25.86 15.77
N PRO A 46 5.30 26.27 15.60
CA PRO A 46 5.87 26.46 14.27
C PRO A 46 5.65 25.17 13.45
N PRO A 47 5.33 25.28 12.17
CA PRO A 47 5.12 24.11 11.33
C PRO A 47 6.35 23.20 11.40
N PRO A 48 6.17 21.88 11.46
CA PRO A 48 7.29 20.95 11.47
C PRO A 48 8.18 21.20 10.24
N PRO A 49 9.49 21.09 10.39
CA PRO A 49 10.40 21.25 9.26
C PRO A 49 10.03 20.27 8.14
N PRO A 50 10.24 20.67 6.86
CA PRO A 50 10.01 19.77 5.74
C PRO A 50 10.78 18.46 5.92
N PRO A 51 10.22 17.31 5.53
CA PRO A 51 10.92 16.04 5.59
C PRO A 51 12.18 16.07 4.74
N GLU A 52 13.27 15.51 5.26
CA GLU A 52 14.52 15.42 4.51
C GLU A 52 14.37 14.49 3.31
N PRO A 53 15.02 14.82 2.16
CA PRO A 53 15.00 13.98 0.96
C PRO A 53 15.55 12.58 1.24
N VAL A 54 14.89 11.56 0.70
CA VAL A 54 15.32 10.17 0.85
C VAL A 54 16.53 9.91 -0.03
N LYS A 55 17.64 9.47 0.58
CA LYS A 55 18.86 9.13 -0.18
C LYS A 55 18.73 7.74 -0.79
N PRO A 56 19.10 7.54 -2.08
CA PRO A 56 19.20 6.24 -2.69
C PRO A 56 20.19 5.33 -1.95
N ALA A 57 19.79 4.09 -1.68
CA ALA A 57 20.69 3.06 -1.17
C ALA A 57 21.55 2.50 -2.32
N GLN A 58 22.72 2.01 -2.01
CA GLN A 58 23.57 1.35 -3.00
C GLN A 58 22.83 0.17 -3.65
N GLY A 59 22.84 0.10 -4.98
CA GLY A 59 22.16 -0.92 -5.77
C GLY A 59 20.67 -0.62 -6.05
N SER A 60 20.11 0.44 -5.46
CA SER A 60 18.71 0.81 -5.73
C SER A 60 18.49 1.36 -7.14
N GLU A 61 19.53 1.84 -7.79
CA GLU A 61 19.56 2.29 -9.18
C GLU A 61 19.27 1.15 -10.18
N HIS A 62 19.60 -0.08 -9.81
CA HIS A 62 19.35 -1.26 -10.65
C HIS A 62 17.94 -1.83 -10.48
N VAL A 63 17.17 -1.33 -9.52
CA VAL A 63 15.80 -1.76 -9.30
C VAL A 63 14.87 -1.03 -10.26
N ALA A 64 14.28 -1.75 -11.20
CA ALA A 64 13.36 -1.20 -12.18
C ALA A 64 11.91 -1.55 -11.86
N PHE A 65 10.99 -0.69 -12.34
CA PHE A 65 9.57 -1.01 -12.36
C PHE A 65 9.25 -1.85 -13.60
N MET A 66 8.30 -2.78 -13.45
CA MET A 66 7.80 -3.60 -14.55
C MET A 66 6.32 -3.92 -14.37
N ASP A 67 5.65 -4.30 -15.43
CA ASP A 67 4.28 -4.76 -15.36
C ASP A 67 4.20 -6.26 -14.96
N SER A 68 2.99 -6.68 -14.52
CA SER A 68 2.78 -8.04 -14.02
C SER A 68 2.86 -9.10 -15.12
N THR A 69 2.53 -8.76 -16.37
CA THR A 69 2.56 -9.70 -17.50
C THR A 69 3.99 -10.02 -17.88
N THR A 70 4.82 -8.98 -18.03
CA THR A 70 6.25 -9.13 -18.27
C THR A 70 6.91 -9.93 -17.15
N ALA A 71 6.57 -9.65 -15.89
CA ALA A 71 7.11 -10.40 -14.77
C ALA A 71 6.78 -11.90 -14.82
N GLN A 72 5.58 -12.26 -15.28
CA GLN A 72 5.19 -13.67 -15.46
C GLN A 72 5.94 -14.33 -16.62
N LEU A 73 6.08 -13.64 -17.75
CA LEU A 73 6.79 -14.14 -18.92
C LEU A 73 8.27 -14.36 -18.63
N ASP A 74 8.88 -13.45 -17.86
CA ASP A 74 10.29 -13.53 -17.46
C ASP A 74 10.53 -14.54 -16.31
N GLY A 75 9.50 -15.20 -15.82
CA GLY A 75 9.62 -16.17 -14.74
C GLY A 75 10.03 -15.55 -13.40
N CYS A 76 9.64 -14.31 -13.16
CA CYS A 76 9.95 -13.60 -11.92
C CYS A 76 9.23 -14.21 -10.72
N ARG A 77 9.94 -14.34 -9.61
CA ARG A 77 9.39 -14.85 -8.36
C ARG A 77 8.98 -13.69 -7.46
N VAL A 78 7.75 -13.72 -6.94
CA VAL A 78 7.28 -12.76 -5.94
C VAL A 78 7.99 -13.04 -4.61
N ILE A 79 8.62 -12.01 -4.05
CA ILE A 79 9.27 -12.05 -2.74
C ILE A 79 8.28 -11.61 -1.66
N THR A 80 7.66 -10.44 -1.86
CA THR A 80 6.69 -9.89 -0.89
C THR A 80 5.81 -8.83 -1.54
N GLY A 81 4.68 -8.53 -0.88
CA GLY A 81 3.85 -7.37 -1.17
C GLY A 81 4.04 -6.29 -0.13
N ILE A 82 4.16 -5.05 -0.54
CA ILE A 82 4.40 -3.91 0.35
C ILE A 82 3.34 -2.85 0.14
N ARG A 83 2.90 -2.28 1.26
CA ARG A 83 2.11 -1.05 1.29
C ARG A 83 2.92 -0.02 2.06
N LEU A 84 3.16 1.12 1.42
CA LEU A 84 3.94 2.21 1.97
C LEU A 84 3.12 3.49 1.93
N SER A 85 3.14 4.26 3.01
CA SER A 85 2.72 5.65 3.02
C SER A 85 3.94 6.52 3.26
N HIS A 86 4.08 7.59 2.49
CA HIS A 86 5.25 8.47 2.55
C HIS A 86 4.79 9.94 2.54
N ASN A 87 5.32 10.71 3.49
CA ASN A 87 5.21 12.16 3.52
C ASN A 87 6.50 12.74 2.92
N GLY A 88 6.37 13.75 2.11
CA GLY A 88 7.46 14.32 1.32
C GLY A 88 7.10 14.31 -0.15
N THR A 89 8.07 14.27 -1.06
CA THR A 89 7.79 14.20 -2.49
C THR A 89 7.38 12.79 -2.93
N PHE A 90 6.65 12.70 -4.03
CA PHE A 90 6.27 11.40 -4.61
C PHE A 90 7.53 10.62 -5.06
N GLU A 91 8.51 11.34 -5.60
CA GLU A 91 9.81 10.79 -6.01
C GLU A 91 10.58 10.17 -4.84
N ASP A 92 10.59 10.83 -3.68
CA ASP A 92 11.19 10.27 -2.46
C ASP A 92 10.52 8.95 -2.06
N GLY A 93 9.20 8.86 -2.25
CA GLY A 93 8.45 7.62 -2.07
C GLY A 93 8.92 6.50 -3.00
N LEU A 94 9.19 6.82 -4.28
CA LEU A 94 9.73 5.85 -5.24
C LEU A 94 11.17 5.44 -4.90
N VAL A 95 12.01 6.37 -4.44
CA VAL A 95 13.36 6.06 -3.93
C VAL A 95 13.27 5.10 -2.74
N LYS A 96 12.37 5.37 -1.80
CA LYS A 96 12.14 4.50 -0.64
C LYS A 96 11.69 3.09 -1.03
N LEU A 97 10.85 2.96 -2.07
CA LEU A 97 10.46 1.65 -2.61
C LEU A 97 11.66 0.89 -3.19
N ARG A 98 12.52 1.56 -3.97
CA ARG A 98 13.73 0.94 -4.53
C ARG A 98 14.70 0.51 -3.41
N ASN A 99 14.91 1.35 -2.40
CA ASN A 99 15.72 1.01 -1.23
C ASN A 99 15.16 -0.23 -0.51
N THR A 100 13.84 -0.29 -0.35
CA THR A 100 13.17 -1.45 0.25
C THR A 100 13.33 -2.70 -0.61
N ALA A 101 13.27 -2.58 -1.93
CA ALA A 101 13.50 -3.71 -2.84
C ALA A 101 14.90 -4.31 -2.66
N VAL A 102 15.93 -3.46 -2.55
CA VAL A 102 17.30 -3.92 -2.25
C VAL A 102 17.34 -4.67 -0.93
N THR A 103 16.73 -4.14 0.11
CA THR A 103 16.71 -4.76 1.45
C THR A 103 16.09 -6.16 1.43
N VAL A 104 15.03 -6.36 0.64
CA VAL A 104 14.36 -7.68 0.52
C VAL A 104 14.93 -8.53 -0.62
N ASN A 105 16.05 -8.11 -1.22
CA ASN A 105 16.73 -8.80 -2.31
C ASN A 105 15.84 -9.00 -3.56
N ALA A 106 15.01 -8.02 -3.85
CA ALA A 106 14.25 -7.92 -5.08
C ALA A 106 14.99 -7.04 -6.09
N ASN A 107 14.87 -7.34 -7.39
CA ASN A 107 15.47 -6.55 -8.46
C ASN A 107 14.44 -5.85 -9.35
N ARG A 108 13.15 -6.13 -9.14
CA ARG A 108 12.04 -5.49 -9.87
C ARG A 108 10.88 -5.18 -8.93
N ILE A 109 10.11 -4.18 -9.30
CA ILE A 109 8.92 -3.72 -8.57
C ILE A 109 7.73 -3.73 -9.51
N ILE A 110 6.65 -4.41 -9.14
CA ILE A 110 5.38 -4.40 -9.86
C ILE A 110 4.43 -3.45 -9.14
N PRO A 111 4.09 -2.30 -9.73
CA PRO A 111 3.12 -1.39 -9.13
C PRO A 111 1.71 -1.99 -9.23
N LEU A 112 0.99 -2.05 -8.11
CA LEU A 112 -0.41 -2.42 -8.05
C LEU A 112 -1.30 -1.17 -7.98
N ARG A 113 -0.87 -0.22 -7.14
CA ARG A 113 -1.53 1.06 -6.95
C ARG A 113 -0.53 2.09 -6.47
N LEU A 114 -0.41 3.17 -7.21
CA LEU A 114 0.36 4.35 -6.82
C LEU A 114 -0.61 5.53 -6.75
N VAL A 115 -0.69 6.17 -5.61
CA VAL A 115 -1.59 7.30 -5.38
C VAL A 115 -0.75 8.48 -4.91
N GLU A 116 -0.64 9.45 -5.78
CA GLU A 116 -0.06 10.74 -5.44
C GLU A 116 -1.10 11.57 -4.67
N SER A 117 -0.68 12.19 -3.59
CA SER A 117 -1.52 13.13 -2.85
C SER A 117 -1.64 14.44 -3.64
N VAL A 118 -2.78 15.10 -3.48
CA VAL A 118 -2.97 16.46 -4.02
C VAL A 118 -1.98 17.44 -3.37
N ASP A 119 -1.68 17.23 -2.09
CA ASP A 119 -0.61 17.95 -1.42
C ASP A 119 0.74 17.34 -1.78
N THR A 120 1.64 18.15 -2.29
CA THR A 120 2.99 17.73 -2.67
C THR A 120 3.82 17.15 -1.51
N ALA A 121 3.41 17.44 -0.27
CA ALA A 121 4.02 16.91 0.94
C ALA A 121 3.45 15.54 1.39
N GLY A 122 2.46 15.00 0.66
CA GLY A 122 1.87 13.71 0.97
C GLY A 122 0.65 13.76 1.91
N PRO A 123 0.17 12.62 2.45
CA PRO A 123 0.77 11.28 2.30
C PRO A 123 0.51 10.61 0.94
N HIS A 124 1.57 10.30 0.22
CA HIS A 124 1.50 9.47 -0.96
C HIS A 124 1.36 8.00 -0.56
N LYS A 125 0.58 7.21 -1.32
CA LYS A 125 0.31 5.81 -0.99
C LYS A 125 0.78 4.90 -2.12
N PHE A 126 1.52 3.87 -1.77
CA PHE A 126 2.10 2.91 -2.69
C PHE A 126 1.69 1.50 -2.28
N SER A 127 1.20 0.72 -3.23
CA SER A 127 0.97 -0.71 -3.07
C SER A 127 1.67 -1.42 -4.21
N VAL A 128 2.64 -2.26 -3.89
CA VAL A 128 3.52 -2.89 -4.87
C VAL A 128 3.81 -4.34 -4.51
N LYS A 129 4.21 -5.14 -5.50
CA LYS A 129 4.88 -6.42 -5.28
C LYS A 129 6.36 -6.26 -5.57
N MET A 130 7.18 -6.78 -4.69
CA MET A 130 8.62 -6.91 -4.87
C MET A 130 8.90 -8.28 -5.46
N VAL A 131 9.60 -8.31 -6.59
CA VAL A 131 9.88 -9.56 -7.30
C VAL A 131 11.36 -9.71 -7.59
N ARG A 132 11.81 -10.94 -7.71
CA ARG A 132 13.13 -11.29 -8.19
C ARG A 132 13.00 -12.00 -9.52
N CYS A 133 13.52 -11.37 -10.55
CA CYS A 133 13.62 -11.93 -11.89
C CYS A 133 15.00 -12.56 -12.08
N PRO A 134 15.11 -13.65 -12.85
CA PRO A 134 16.40 -14.15 -13.30
C PRO A 134 17.11 -13.04 -14.08
N LYS A 135 18.43 -13.04 -14.10
CA LYS A 135 19.19 -12.13 -14.97
C LYS A 135 18.84 -12.51 -16.41
N SER A 136 18.37 -11.55 -17.18
CA SER A 136 18.20 -11.76 -18.63
C SER A 136 19.58 -11.83 -19.29
N ASP A 137 19.72 -12.68 -20.31
CA ASP A 137 20.97 -12.82 -21.07
C ASP A 137 21.44 -11.47 -21.65
N THR A 138 20.53 -10.51 -21.82
CA THR A 138 20.82 -9.15 -22.26
C THR A 138 21.64 -8.36 -21.22
N ASP A 139 21.43 -8.60 -19.92
CA ASP A 139 22.19 -7.93 -18.86
C ASP A 139 23.63 -8.44 -18.79
N MET A 140 23.89 -9.68 -19.22
CA MET A 140 25.23 -10.28 -19.23
C MET A 140 26.12 -9.73 -20.36
N HIS A 141 25.54 -9.22 -21.45
CA HIS A 141 26.31 -8.66 -22.56
C HIS A 141 26.79 -7.23 -22.32
N MET A 142 26.11 -6.46 -21.46
CA MET A 142 26.53 -5.08 -21.17
C MET A 142 27.71 -5.00 -20.18
N GLU A 143 27.84 -5.98 -19.30
CA GLU A 143 28.91 -6.01 -18.31
C GLU A 143 30.28 -6.39 -18.93
N ASN A 144 30.26 -7.09 -20.05
CA ASN A 144 31.47 -7.56 -20.76
C ASN A 144 32.01 -6.56 -21.81
N SER A 145 31.32 -5.43 -22.04
CA SER A 145 31.71 -4.45 -23.07
C SER A 145 32.59 -3.30 -22.53
N ASN A 146 32.88 -3.27 -21.22
CA ASN A 146 33.70 -2.25 -20.56
C ASN A 146 35.05 -2.78 -20.01
N GLY A 147 35.58 -3.84 -20.60
CA GLY A 147 36.91 -4.37 -20.29
C GLY A 147 37.95 -3.89 -21.27
#